data_1370673899059da430d15eb37ed95f9d
#
_entry.id   1370673899059da430d15eb37ed95f9d
#
_cell.length_a   1.000
_cell.length_b   1.000
_cell.length_c   1.000
_cell.angle_alpha   90.00
_cell.angle_beta   90.00
_cell.angle_gamma   90.00
#
_symmetry.space_group_name_H-M   'P 1'
#
loop_
_entity.id
_entity.type
_entity.pdbx_description
1 polymer ?
#
loop_
_entity_poly.entity_id
_entity_poly.type
_entity_poly.pdbx_seq_one_letter_code
_entity_poly.pdbx_strand_id
1 'polypeptide(L)'
;MLAFAAGLPLEKLLAQPSRFTLLRRNVGFYSNSGGTIGWLISADSTVVVDSQYADQAADCLKGIQERRDAQVDALFNTHHHGDHTGGNTVIGAKKIIAQERVPELQKTQGGARASATVATTLFTSSWKGTFGDESIEARHVTPAHTGGDSIIHFQNANIAHMGDLVFNRVYPFIDRQGGASVEGWITTLETALTWFDSDTLFILGHGNPAFGVQGKKADLVKMKSYLSALVDHVEKGIRERKSREEITTLMMLPGFEDYVSFGPRLSLTSNLQVVYDELTA
;
A
#
# COMPACT_ATOMS: atom_id res chain seq x y z
N MET A 1 -14.16 -32.33 49.34
CA MET A 1 -14.67 -31.21 48.55
C MET A 1 -13.62 -30.81 47.51
N LEU A 2 -13.83 -31.23 46.29
CA LEU A 2 -12.96 -30.87 45.16
C LEU A 2 -13.48 -29.60 44.51
N ALA A 3 -12.72 -28.54 44.55
CA ALA A 3 -13.03 -27.27 43.89
C ALA A 3 -12.84 -27.42 42.37
N PHE A 4 -13.93 -27.29 41.61
CA PHE A 4 -13.86 -27.16 40.16
C PHE A 4 -13.28 -25.82 39.81
N ALA A 5 -12.09 -25.81 39.19
CA ALA A 5 -11.55 -24.64 38.53
C ALA A 5 -12.42 -24.32 37.32
N ALA A 6 -13.05 -23.15 37.32
CA ALA A 6 -13.82 -22.65 36.19
C ALA A 6 -12.89 -22.46 34.98
N GLY A 7 -13.06 -23.30 33.98
CA GLY A 7 -12.37 -23.17 32.70
C GLY A 7 -12.75 -21.86 32.02
N LEU A 8 -11.80 -21.15 31.51
CA LEU A 8 -12.01 -19.99 30.65
C LEU A 8 -12.89 -20.39 29.44
N PRO A 9 -13.86 -19.56 29.04
CA PRO A 9 -14.72 -19.88 27.92
C PRO A 9 -13.92 -20.09 26.64
N LEU A 10 -14.29 -21.15 25.90
CA LEU A 10 -13.62 -21.59 24.67
C LEU A 10 -13.51 -20.49 23.59
N GLU A 11 -14.35 -19.47 23.64
CA GLU A 11 -14.34 -18.28 22.78
C GLU A 11 -13.09 -17.40 22.93
N LYS A 12 -12.38 -17.47 24.07
CA LYS A 12 -11.10 -16.78 24.26
C LYS A 12 -9.90 -17.53 23.68
N LEU A 13 -10.08 -18.80 23.27
CA LEU A 13 -8.99 -19.62 22.68
C LEU A 13 -8.89 -19.47 21.15
N LEU A 14 -9.90 -18.87 20.51
CA LEU A 14 -9.82 -18.43 19.11
C LEU A 14 -9.47 -16.94 19.09
N ALA A 15 -8.30 -16.58 19.60
CA ALA A 15 -7.77 -15.25 19.40
C ALA A 15 -7.74 -14.99 17.89
N GLN A 16 -8.54 -14.03 17.41
CA GLN A 16 -8.40 -13.47 16.07
C GLN A 16 -6.91 -13.18 15.87
N PRO A 17 -6.30 -13.57 14.73
CA PRO A 17 -4.90 -13.26 14.50
C PRO A 17 -4.70 -11.76 14.77
N SER A 18 -3.69 -11.44 15.60
CA SER A 18 -3.42 -10.05 15.95
C SER A 18 -3.30 -9.23 14.67
N ARG A 19 -4.10 -8.16 14.55
CA ARG A 19 -4.02 -7.22 13.42
C ARG A 19 -2.68 -6.51 13.36
N PHE A 20 -1.91 -6.55 14.46
CA PHE A 20 -0.57 -6.01 14.57
C PHE A 20 0.47 -7.11 14.36
N THR A 21 1.36 -6.90 13.41
CA THR A 21 2.51 -7.78 13.12
C THR A 21 3.79 -6.98 13.28
N LEU A 22 4.65 -7.38 14.23
CA LEU A 22 6.03 -6.88 14.32
C LEU A 22 6.89 -7.61 13.29
N LEU A 23 7.64 -6.86 12.49
CA LEU A 23 8.56 -7.41 11.49
C LEU A 23 10.00 -7.42 12.00
N ARG A 24 10.59 -6.25 12.21
CA ARG A 24 11.99 -6.13 12.59
C ARG A 24 12.21 -4.86 13.41
N ARG A 25 13.08 -4.93 14.42
CA ARG A 25 13.31 -3.84 15.35
C ARG A 25 11.96 -3.38 15.96
N ASN A 26 11.59 -2.14 15.79
CA ASN A 26 10.34 -1.57 16.30
C ASN A 26 9.38 -1.21 15.15
N VAL A 27 9.55 -1.85 13.99
CA VAL A 27 8.75 -1.61 12.78
C VAL A 27 7.89 -2.82 12.46
N GLY A 28 6.65 -2.56 12.11
CA GLY A 28 5.69 -3.58 11.72
C GLY A 28 4.51 -2.99 10.95
N PHE A 29 3.44 -3.76 10.85
CA PHE A 29 2.22 -3.31 10.18
C PHE A 29 0.95 -3.69 10.97
N TYR A 30 -0.11 -2.96 10.69
CA TYR A 30 -1.48 -3.26 11.08
C TYR A 30 -2.30 -3.53 9.81
N SER A 31 -3.05 -4.63 9.78
CA SER A 31 -3.87 -5.01 8.65
C SER A 31 -5.33 -5.20 9.09
N ASN A 32 -6.25 -4.54 8.35
CA ASN A 32 -7.69 -4.65 8.52
C ASN A 32 -8.37 -4.41 7.16
N SER A 33 -9.44 -3.63 7.10
CA SER A 33 -10.12 -3.24 5.86
C SER A 33 -9.48 -1.99 5.26
N GLY A 34 -9.19 -2.00 3.98
CA GLY A 34 -8.47 -0.95 3.25
C GLY A 34 -7.00 -1.32 3.02
N GLY A 35 -6.19 -0.32 2.78
CA GLY A 35 -4.75 -0.50 2.62
C GLY A 35 -4.05 -0.91 3.92
N THR A 36 -2.78 -1.23 3.88
CA THR A 36 -2.00 -1.65 5.05
C THR A 36 -1.43 -0.43 5.77
N ILE A 37 -1.54 -0.38 7.09
CA ILE A 37 -0.88 0.66 7.90
C ILE A 37 0.50 0.15 8.35
N GLY A 38 1.58 0.86 7.99
CA GLY A 38 2.91 0.65 8.57
C GLY A 38 3.05 1.41 9.90
N TRP A 39 3.85 0.89 10.84
CA TRP A 39 4.13 1.59 12.08
C TRP A 39 5.59 1.38 12.55
N LEU A 40 6.12 2.41 13.20
CA LEU A 40 7.31 2.38 14.06
C LEU A 40 6.86 2.82 15.45
N ILE A 41 7.12 2.02 16.48
CA ILE A 41 6.83 2.36 17.87
C ILE A 41 8.09 2.09 18.68
N SER A 42 8.83 3.15 19.00
CA SER A 42 10.02 3.10 19.88
C SER A 42 9.75 3.81 21.21
N ALA A 43 10.71 3.79 22.11
CA ALA A 43 10.57 4.52 23.39
C ALA A 43 10.36 6.02 23.16
N ASP A 44 11.00 6.58 22.15
CA ASP A 44 11.07 8.04 21.93
C ASP A 44 10.18 8.54 20.79
N SER A 45 9.74 7.65 19.90
CA SER A 45 9.03 8.06 18.66
C SER A 45 7.97 7.06 18.22
N THR A 46 6.89 7.61 17.65
CA THR A 46 5.86 6.85 16.96
C THR A 46 5.66 7.43 15.56
N VAL A 47 5.81 6.59 14.55
CA VAL A 47 5.55 6.94 13.14
C VAL A 47 4.53 5.98 12.55
N VAL A 48 3.65 6.51 11.73
CA VAL A 48 2.63 5.74 11.01
C VAL A 48 2.79 5.98 9.51
N VAL A 49 2.55 4.96 8.70
CA VAL A 49 2.48 5.05 7.24
C VAL A 49 1.11 4.60 6.80
N ASP A 50 0.37 5.49 6.18
CA ASP A 50 -1.04 5.40 5.82
C ASP A 50 -1.96 5.26 7.05
N SER A 51 -3.28 5.36 6.85
CA SER A 51 -4.22 5.44 7.97
C SER A 51 -5.52 4.68 7.73
N GLN A 52 -5.66 3.94 6.64
CA GLN A 52 -6.90 3.26 6.25
C GLN A 52 -8.11 4.21 6.31
N TYR A 53 -9.29 3.69 6.71
CA TYR A 53 -10.47 4.48 6.99
C TYR A 53 -10.53 4.87 8.47
N ALA A 54 -11.43 5.80 8.84
CA ALA A 54 -11.53 6.36 10.19
C ALA A 54 -11.71 5.29 11.29
N ASP A 55 -12.56 4.29 11.09
CA ASP A 55 -12.79 3.25 12.08
C ASP A 55 -11.57 2.35 12.27
N GLN A 56 -10.90 1.99 11.20
CA GLN A 56 -9.67 1.19 11.23
C GLN A 56 -8.51 1.96 11.85
N ALA A 57 -8.43 3.26 11.54
CA ALA A 57 -7.46 4.16 12.14
C ALA A 57 -7.65 4.27 13.66
N ALA A 58 -8.90 4.34 14.14
CA ALA A 58 -9.19 4.37 15.58
C ALA A 58 -8.76 3.07 16.29
N ASP A 59 -9.03 1.92 15.67
CA ASP A 59 -8.59 0.62 16.20
C ASP A 59 -7.06 0.50 16.21
N CYS A 60 -6.41 0.93 15.13
CA CYS A 60 -4.96 0.97 15.03
C CYS A 60 -4.34 1.92 16.08
N LEU A 61 -4.86 3.14 16.21
CA LEU A 61 -4.35 4.13 17.16
C LEU A 61 -4.47 3.63 18.60
N LYS A 62 -5.58 2.97 18.96
CA LYS A 62 -5.73 2.33 20.27
C LYS A 62 -4.61 1.31 20.52
N GLY A 63 -4.33 0.44 19.57
CA GLY A 63 -3.26 -0.53 19.70
C GLY A 63 -1.85 0.10 19.76
N ILE A 64 -1.65 1.22 19.08
CA ILE A 64 -0.41 2.02 19.19
C ILE A 64 -0.29 2.61 20.59
N GLN A 65 -1.36 3.22 21.14
CA GLN A 65 -1.37 3.85 22.46
C GLN A 65 -1.18 2.83 23.60
N GLU A 66 -1.67 1.61 23.46
CA GLU A 66 -1.39 0.52 24.41
C GLU A 66 0.11 0.16 24.48
N ARG A 67 0.89 0.46 23.44
CA ARG A 67 2.33 0.22 23.34
C ARG A 67 3.16 1.45 23.72
N ARG A 68 2.69 2.62 23.35
CA ARG A 68 3.28 3.91 23.69
C ARG A 68 2.17 4.96 23.77
N ASP A 69 1.83 5.37 24.99
CA ASP A 69 0.82 6.41 25.24
C ASP A 69 1.40 7.81 24.96
N ALA A 70 1.50 8.13 23.67
CA ALA A 70 1.95 9.43 23.20
C ALA A 70 1.33 9.74 21.83
N GLN A 71 1.27 11.02 21.49
CA GLN A 71 0.84 11.46 20.18
C GLN A 71 1.78 10.92 19.09
N VAL A 72 1.23 10.53 17.95
CA VAL A 72 2.00 10.10 16.75
C VAL A 72 2.85 11.28 16.26
N ASP A 73 4.15 11.05 16.13
CA ASP A 73 5.10 12.10 15.76
C ASP A 73 5.04 12.47 14.26
N ALA A 74 4.83 11.46 13.41
CA ALA A 74 4.65 11.67 11.98
C ALA A 74 3.72 10.61 11.37
N LEU A 75 2.93 11.03 10.39
CA LEU A 75 2.17 10.19 9.49
C LEU A 75 2.69 10.43 8.06
N PHE A 76 3.04 9.38 7.36
CA PHE A 76 3.33 9.42 5.93
C PHE A 76 2.11 8.94 5.16
N ASN A 77 1.70 9.64 4.11
CA ASN A 77 0.75 9.10 3.15
C ASN A 77 1.51 8.64 1.90
N THR A 78 1.37 7.35 1.54
CA THR A 78 2.01 6.79 0.35
C THR A 78 1.41 7.35 -0.92
N HIS A 79 0.09 7.58 -0.95
CA HIS A 79 -0.67 8.19 -2.04
C HIS A 79 -2.01 8.73 -1.52
N HIS A 80 -2.93 9.16 -2.40
CA HIS A 80 -4.10 9.93 -2.02
C HIS A 80 -5.38 9.14 -1.74
N HIS A 81 -5.46 7.84 -2.03
CA HIS A 81 -6.71 7.09 -1.93
C HIS A 81 -7.28 7.05 -0.52
N GLY A 82 -8.62 6.98 -0.43
CA GLY A 82 -9.34 7.10 0.83
C GLY A 82 -9.08 5.95 1.81
N ASP A 83 -8.71 4.77 1.32
CA ASP A 83 -8.32 3.62 2.14
C ASP A 83 -6.86 3.66 2.62
N HIS A 84 -6.14 4.75 2.31
CA HIS A 84 -4.81 5.07 2.82
C HIS A 84 -4.78 6.39 3.59
N THR A 85 -5.70 7.31 3.33
CA THR A 85 -5.72 8.65 3.93
C THR A 85 -6.96 8.94 4.78
N GLY A 86 -7.98 8.09 4.71
CA GLY A 86 -9.28 8.32 5.36
C GLY A 86 -9.22 8.48 6.88
N GLY A 87 -8.24 7.86 7.52
CA GLY A 87 -7.99 7.94 8.96
C GLY A 87 -7.06 9.06 9.41
N ASN A 88 -6.53 9.92 8.51
CA ASN A 88 -5.54 10.95 8.86
C ASN A 88 -5.96 11.80 10.06
N THR A 89 -7.22 12.26 10.09
CA THR A 89 -7.76 13.08 11.20
C THR A 89 -7.77 12.29 12.51
N VAL A 90 -8.08 10.99 12.45
CA VAL A 90 -8.16 10.12 13.65
C VAL A 90 -6.78 9.82 14.20
N ILE A 91 -5.79 9.54 13.35
CA ILE A 91 -4.39 9.35 13.76
C ILE A 91 -3.85 10.60 14.46
N GLY A 92 -4.23 11.80 14.01
CA GLY A 92 -3.90 13.04 14.71
C GLY A 92 -2.40 13.27 14.90
N ALA A 93 -1.58 12.92 13.90
CA ALA A 93 -0.14 13.06 13.96
C ALA A 93 0.29 14.54 14.05
N LYS A 94 1.44 14.81 14.72
CA LYS A 94 2.01 16.16 14.80
C LYS A 94 2.31 16.77 13.42
N LYS A 95 2.66 15.92 12.45
CA LYS A 95 2.89 16.29 11.04
C LYS A 95 2.46 15.17 10.10
N ILE A 96 1.96 15.53 8.94
CA ILE A 96 1.65 14.59 7.84
C ILE A 96 2.55 14.93 6.67
N ILE A 97 3.25 13.92 6.16
CA ILE A 97 4.28 14.03 5.13
C ILE A 97 3.81 13.26 3.90
N ALA A 98 3.87 13.87 2.73
CA ALA A 98 3.52 13.22 1.47
C ALA A 98 4.22 13.86 0.26
N GLN A 99 4.18 13.17 -0.87
CA GLN A 99 4.55 13.75 -2.15
C GLN A 99 3.61 14.93 -2.48
N GLU A 100 4.12 15.98 -3.13
CA GLU A 100 3.43 17.28 -3.30
C GLU A 100 2.08 17.22 -4.02
N ARG A 101 1.84 16.19 -4.85
CA ARG A 101 0.55 16.01 -5.56
C ARG A 101 -0.54 15.38 -4.68
N VAL A 102 -0.16 14.66 -3.62
CA VAL A 102 -1.11 13.90 -2.79
C VAL A 102 -2.20 14.78 -2.17
N PRO A 103 -1.92 15.96 -1.56
CA PRO A 103 -2.98 16.75 -0.92
C PRO A 103 -4.06 17.23 -1.86
N GLU A 104 -3.71 17.61 -3.09
CA GLU A 104 -4.69 18.07 -4.07
C GLU A 104 -5.52 16.89 -4.60
N LEU A 105 -4.88 15.78 -4.95
CA LEU A 105 -5.57 14.56 -5.38
C LEU A 105 -6.51 14.05 -4.28
N GLN A 106 -6.10 14.08 -3.01
CA GLN A 106 -6.95 13.71 -1.88
C GLN A 106 -8.20 14.58 -1.80
N LYS A 107 -8.09 15.90 -1.99
CA LYS A 107 -9.22 16.83 -1.97
C LYS A 107 -10.17 16.65 -3.15
N THR A 108 -9.62 16.40 -4.34
CA THR A 108 -10.39 16.36 -5.60
C THR A 108 -10.94 14.97 -5.91
N GLN A 109 -10.26 13.91 -5.49
CA GLN A 109 -10.54 12.53 -5.90
C GLN A 109 -10.65 11.53 -4.75
N GLY A 110 -10.36 11.91 -3.51
CA GLY A 110 -10.38 11.02 -2.34
C GLY A 110 -11.76 10.45 -1.98
N GLY A 111 -12.82 11.00 -2.56
CA GLY A 111 -14.20 10.54 -2.36
C GLY A 111 -14.75 10.83 -0.96
N ALA A 112 -15.95 10.30 -0.67
CA ALA A 112 -16.67 10.54 0.59
C ALA A 112 -15.97 9.97 1.85
N ARG A 113 -15.01 9.07 1.68
CA ARG A 113 -14.22 8.46 2.77
C ARG A 113 -12.86 9.10 2.98
N ALA A 114 -12.49 10.09 2.16
CA ALA A 114 -11.25 10.83 2.36
C ALA A 114 -11.31 11.65 3.65
N SER A 115 -10.19 11.69 4.37
CA SER A 115 -10.03 12.60 5.50
C SER A 115 -9.98 14.05 5.02
N ALA A 116 -10.56 14.97 5.81
CA ALA A 116 -10.38 16.41 5.59
C ALA A 116 -8.95 16.87 5.90
N THR A 117 -8.19 16.11 6.70
CA THR A 117 -6.81 16.42 7.06
C THR A 117 -5.85 15.90 6.00
N VAL A 118 -5.15 16.81 5.36
CA VAL A 118 -4.17 16.52 4.30
C VAL A 118 -2.74 16.80 4.77
N ALA A 119 -1.77 16.25 4.05
CA ALA A 119 -0.36 16.52 4.32
C ALA A 119 0.00 18.00 4.16
N THR A 120 0.87 18.49 5.05
CA THR A 120 1.39 19.86 5.06
C THR A 120 2.91 19.91 4.92
N THR A 121 3.60 18.79 5.17
CA THR A 121 5.04 18.63 4.89
C THR A 121 5.18 17.89 3.57
N LEU A 122 5.57 18.61 2.53
CA LEU A 122 5.56 18.09 1.16
C LEU A 122 6.97 17.92 0.63
N PHE A 123 7.14 16.95 -0.28
CA PHE A 123 8.37 16.75 -1.02
C PHE A 123 8.06 16.43 -2.50
N THR A 124 8.97 16.78 -3.38
CA THR A 124 8.86 16.50 -4.81
C THR A 124 9.37 15.09 -5.13
N SER A 125 10.64 14.79 -4.84
CA SER A 125 11.28 13.50 -5.17
C SER A 125 11.66 12.68 -3.96
N SER A 126 12.08 13.32 -2.86
CA SER A 126 12.46 12.62 -1.62
C SER A 126 12.34 13.49 -0.38
N TRP A 127 12.15 12.82 0.75
CA TRP A 127 12.23 13.39 2.08
C TRP A 127 13.01 12.44 3.00
N LYS A 128 13.79 12.99 3.95
CA LYS A 128 14.53 12.22 4.96
C LYS A 128 14.37 12.81 6.35
N GLY A 129 14.35 11.96 7.35
CA GLY A 129 14.33 12.36 8.76
C GLY A 129 14.60 11.19 9.69
N THR A 130 14.84 11.52 10.96
CA THR A 130 15.15 10.54 12.01
C THR A 130 14.07 10.57 13.08
N PHE A 131 13.67 9.39 13.57
CA PHE A 131 12.69 9.18 14.62
C PHE A 131 13.23 8.15 15.62
N GLY A 132 13.66 8.62 16.79
CA GLY A 132 14.43 7.80 17.71
C GLY A 132 15.74 7.34 17.06
N ASP A 133 15.95 6.03 17.02
CA ASP A 133 17.11 5.39 16.39
C ASP A 133 16.83 4.91 14.95
N GLU A 134 15.72 5.32 14.34
CA GLU A 134 15.34 4.92 12.99
C GLU A 134 15.46 6.08 12.00
N SER A 135 16.12 5.83 10.88
CA SER A 135 16.21 6.75 9.73
C SER A 135 15.13 6.40 8.72
N ILE A 136 14.25 7.36 8.41
CA ILE A 136 13.17 7.16 7.42
C ILE A 136 13.44 8.00 6.19
N GLU A 137 13.34 7.36 5.03
CA GLU A 137 13.39 8.03 3.73
C GLU A 137 12.11 7.75 2.95
N ALA A 138 11.42 8.81 2.50
CA ALA A 138 10.33 8.73 1.54
C ALA A 138 10.86 9.06 0.14
N ARG A 139 10.50 8.29 -0.89
CA ARG A 139 10.93 8.49 -2.28
C ARG A 139 9.77 8.37 -3.24
N HIS A 140 9.67 9.32 -4.14
CA HIS A 140 8.84 9.28 -5.35
C HIS A 140 9.76 9.13 -6.57
N VAL A 141 9.41 8.24 -7.50
CA VAL A 141 10.18 8.02 -8.74
C VAL A 141 9.49 8.75 -9.89
N THR A 142 8.31 8.30 -10.25
CA THR A 142 7.47 8.85 -11.32
C THR A 142 6.01 8.45 -11.04
N PRO A 143 5.00 9.07 -11.67
CA PRO A 143 3.63 8.60 -11.61
C PRO A 143 3.52 7.11 -11.92
N ALA A 144 2.81 6.35 -11.10
CA ALA A 144 2.73 4.89 -11.15
C ALA A 144 1.29 4.40 -10.95
N HIS A 145 0.92 3.92 -9.76
CA HIS A 145 -0.46 3.59 -9.37
C HIS A 145 -1.35 4.84 -9.35
N THR A 146 -0.77 5.97 -8.92
CA THR A 146 -1.33 7.32 -8.98
C THR A 146 -0.25 8.31 -9.45
N GLY A 147 -0.57 9.60 -9.42
CA GLY A 147 0.40 10.66 -9.74
C GLY A 147 1.35 11.01 -8.60
N GLY A 148 1.17 10.48 -7.39
CA GLY A 148 1.91 10.92 -6.19
C GLY A 148 2.41 9.79 -5.30
N ASP A 149 2.61 8.58 -5.85
CA ASP A 149 3.02 7.41 -5.07
C ASP A 149 4.41 7.57 -4.45
N SER A 150 4.57 7.08 -3.22
CA SER A 150 5.82 7.14 -2.49
C SER A 150 6.14 5.83 -1.81
N ILE A 151 7.43 5.46 -1.82
CA ILE A 151 7.99 4.34 -1.06
C ILE A 151 8.54 4.91 0.25
N ILE A 152 8.16 4.34 1.39
CA ILE A 152 8.63 4.78 2.71
C ILE A 152 9.59 3.72 3.26
N HIS A 153 10.86 4.07 3.36
CA HIS A 153 11.94 3.16 3.76
C HIS A 153 12.41 3.44 5.19
N PHE A 154 12.21 2.48 6.08
CA PHE A 154 12.82 2.39 7.42
C PHE A 154 14.20 1.76 7.25
N GLN A 155 15.23 2.61 7.19
CA GLN A 155 16.57 2.23 6.72
C GLN A 155 17.28 1.29 7.69
N ASN A 156 17.21 1.56 9.00
CA ASN A 156 17.90 0.74 10.01
C ASN A 156 17.17 -0.61 10.25
N ALA A 157 15.86 -0.64 10.09
CA ALA A 157 15.08 -1.87 10.11
C ALA A 157 15.19 -2.66 8.79
N ASN A 158 15.63 -2.04 7.70
CA ASN A 158 15.61 -2.57 6.35
C ASN A 158 14.22 -3.06 5.93
N ILE A 159 13.22 -2.17 6.09
CA ILE A 159 11.82 -2.42 5.75
C ILE A 159 11.34 -1.28 4.86
N ALA A 160 10.68 -1.61 3.74
CA ALA A 160 10.07 -0.62 2.86
C ALA A 160 8.56 -0.82 2.77
N HIS A 161 7.80 0.25 3.04
CA HIS A 161 6.37 0.28 2.78
C HIS A 161 6.14 0.76 1.35
N MET A 162 5.51 -0.09 0.55
CA MET A 162 5.32 0.12 -0.89
C MET A 162 4.01 0.83 -1.23
N GLY A 163 3.10 0.97 -0.26
CA GLY A 163 1.73 1.37 -0.59
C GLY A 163 1.16 0.50 -1.71
N ASP A 164 0.39 1.11 -2.58
CA ASP A 164 -0.28 0.44 -3.70
C ASP A 164 0.62 0.31 -4.95
N LEU A 165 1.92 0.57 -4.81
CA LEU A 165 2.88 0.14 -5.83
C LEU A 165 2.96 -1.39 -5.94
N VAL A 166 2.51 -2.14 -4.91
CA VAL A 166 2.45 -3.60 -4.97
C VAL A 166 1.14 -4.13 -4.38
N PHE A 167 0.33 -4.70 -5.27
CA PHE A 167 -0.83 -5.54 -4.96
C PHE A 167 -0.38 -7.01 -4.96
N ASN A 168 -0.32 -7.65 -3.81
CA ASN A 168 0.19 -9.01 -3.71
C ASN A 168 -0.83 -10.03 -4.24
N ARG A 169 -0.73 -10.40 -5.51
CA ARG A 169 -1.64 -11.32 -6.24
C ARG A 169 -3.11 -10.86 -6.19
N VAL A 170 -3.31 -9.56 -6.25
CA VAL A 170 -4.61 -8.93 -6.48
C VAL A 170 -4.49 -8.11 -7.74
N TYR A 171 -5.50 -8.12 -8.60
CA TYR A 171 -5.56 -7.22 -9.75
C TYR A 171 -5.58 -5.77 -9.24
N PRO A 172 -4.61 -4.93 -9.63
CA PRO A 172 -4.52 -3.58 -9.09
C PRO A 172 -5.63 -2.67 -9.59
N PHE A 173 -5.93 -1.63 -8.83
CA PHE A 173 -6.61 -0.47 -9.35
C PHE A 173 -5.58 0.43 -10.04
N ILE A 174 -5.82 0.82 -11.30
CA ILE A 174 -4.95 1.74 -12.06
C ILE A 174 -5.70 3.07 -12.20
N ASP A 175 -5.31 4.07 -11.42
CA ASP A 175 -6.04 5.33 -11.28
C ASP A 175 -5.63 6.37 -12.32
N ARG A 176 -6.12 6.20 -13.55
CA ARG A 176 -5.85 7.17 -14.64
C ARG A 176 -6.27 8.59 -14.30
N GLN A 177 -7.37 8.78 -13.59
CA GLN A 177 -7.84 10.11 -13.20
C GLN A 177 -6.92 10.73 -12.15
N GLY A 178 -6.38 9.93 -11.24
CA GLY A 178 -5.36 10.32 -10.26
C GLY A 178 -3.95 10.42 -10.85
N GLY A 179 -3.78 10.24 -12.17
CA GLY A 179 -2.51 10.42 -12.85
C GLY A 179 -1.64 9.17 -12.93
N ALA A 180 -2.23 7.98 -12.85
CA ALA A 180 -1.51 6.72 -13.04
C ALA A 180 -0.87 6.61 -14.43
N SER A 181 0.29 5.94 -14.47
CA SER A 181 0.96 5.50 -15.69
C SER A 181 1.49 4.09 -15.51
N VAL A 182 1.10 3.16 -16.39
CA VAL A 182 1.56 1.77 -16.31
C VAL A 182 3.05 1.67 -16.64
N GLU A 183 3.53 2.42 -17.63
CA GLU A 183 4.97 2.51 -17.95
C GLU A 183 5.77 3.10 -16.79
N GLY A 184 5.28 4.19 -16.18
CA GLY A 184 5.89 4.79 -15.00
C GLY A 184 5.89 3.83 -13.80
N TRP A 185 4.85 3.00 -13.67
CA TRP A 185 4.78 2.01 -12.60
C TRP A 185 5.83 0.90 -12.77
N ILE A 186 6.02 0.39 -13.99
CA ILE A 186 7.08 -0.55 -14.32
C ILE A 186 8.45 0.08 -13.98
N THR A 187 8.70 1.31 -14.42
CA THR A 187 9.93 2.08 -14.13
C THR A 187 10.16 2.26 -12.64
N THR A 188 9.10 2.58 -11.87
CA THR A 188 9.16 2.73 -10.41
C THR A 188 9.56 1.43 -9.73
N LEU A 189 8.98 0.29 -10.14
CA LEU A 189 9.33 -1.02 -9.58
C LEU A 189 10.74 -1.46 -9.98
N GLU A 190 11.18 -1.20 -11.20
CA GLU A 190 12.56 -1.46 -11.64
C GLU A 190 13.57 -0.68 -10.80
N THR A 191 13.31 0.60 -10.60
CA THR A 191 14.14 1.47 -9.76
C THR A 191 14.17 0.97 -8.31
N ALA A 192 13.01 0.62 -7.72
CA ALA A 192 12.93 0.06 -6.37
C ALA A 192 13.72 -1.24 -6.23
N LEU A 193 13.69 -2.11 -7.24
CA LEU A 193 14.46 -3.36 -7.25
C LEU A 193 15.98 -3.13 -7.21
N THR A 194 16.48 -1.96 -7.61
CA THR A 194 17.90 -1.59 -7.47
C THR A 194 18.26 -1.03 -6.11
N TRP A 195 17.29 -0.43 -5.38
CA TRP A 195 17.53 0.22 -4.09
C TRP A 195 17.62 -0.76 -2.92
N PHE A 196 16.93 -1.90 -3.04
CA PHE A 196 16.74 -2.85 -1.95
C PHE A 196 17.48 -4.16 -2.19
N ASP A 197 18.06 -4.69 -1.13
CA ASP A 197 18.75 -5.97 -1.15
C ASP A 197 17.79 -7.16 -0.99
N SER A 198 18.33 -8.38 -0.91
CA SER A 198 17.54 -9.60 -0.77
C SER A 198 16.98 -9.79 0.65
N ASP A 199 17.52 -9.09 1.66
CA ASP A 199 17.09 -9.17 3.07
C ASP A 199 16.02 -8.13 3.41
N THR A 200 15.76 -7.17 2.52
CA THR A 200 14.70 -6.17 2.71
C THR A 200 13.34 -6.83 2.80
N LEU A 201 12.59 -6.48 3.86
CA LEU A 201 11.18 -6.84 4.01
C LEU A 201 10.30 -5.72 3.45
N PHE A 202 9.16 -6.12 2.89
CA PHE A 202 8.23 -5.15 2.32
C PHE A 202 6.87 -5.23 3.01
N ILE A 203 6.26 -4.06 3.25
CA ILE A 203 4.86 -3.89 3.60
C ILE A 203 4.15 -3.47 2.32
N LEU A 204 3.19 -4.27 1.87
CA LEU A 204 2.47 -4.10 0.62
C LEU A 204 1.10 -3.51 0.89
N GLY A 205 0.56 -2.68 -0.02
CA GLY A 205 -0.70 -2.00 0.19
C GLY A 205 -1.88 -2.96 0.36
N HIS A 206 -2.01 -3.89 -0.57
CA HIS A 206 -3.05 -4.92 -0.59
C HIS A 206 -2.47 -6.29 -0.88
N GLY A 207 -3.19 -7.35 -0.46
CA GLY A 207 -2.79 -8.72 -0.75
C GLY A 207 -3.96 -9.70 -0.82
N ASN A 208 -3.81 -10.70 -1.69
CA ASN A 208 -4.65 -11.89 -1.65
C ASN A 208 -4.50 -12.55 -0.27
N PRO A 209 -5.60 -12.89 0.43
CA PRO A 209 -5.55 -13.48 1.77
C PRO A 209 -4.65 -14.71 1.91
N ALA A 210 -4.44 -15.47 0.82
CA ALA A 210 -3.53 -16.61 0.81
C ALA A 210 -2.04 -16.23 0.88
N PHE A 211 -1.68 -14.99 0.52
CA PHE A 211 -0.30 -14.51 0.46
C PHE A 211 -0.01 -13.37 1.46
N GLY A 212 -1.06 -12.65 1.89
CA GLY A 212 -0.95 -11.53 2.84
C GLY A 212 -0.26 -10.29 2.27
N VAL A 213 0.09 -9.37 3.19
CA VAL A 213 0.66 -8.05 2.87
C VAL A 213 2.13 -7.89 3.27
N GLN A 214 2.73 -8.92 3.85
CA GLN A 214 4.18 -8.98 4.06
C GLN A 214 4.83 -9.55 2.81
N GLY A 215 5.75 -8.82 2.19
CA GLY A 215 6.38 -9.18 0.94
C GLY A 215 7.90 -9.30 1.01
N LYS A 216 8.44 -9.82 -0.07
CA LYS A 216 9.88 -9.91 -0.38
C LYS A 216 10.14 -9.34 -1.77
N LYS A 217 11.40 -9.17 -2.13
CA LYS A 217 11.81 -8.67 -3.45
C LYS A 217 11.16 -9.41 -4.62
N ALA A 218 10.88 -10.72 -4.47
CA ALA A 218 10.18 -11.53 -5.47
C ALA A 218 8.74 -11.05 -5.75
N ASP A 219 8.07 -10.44 -4.77
CA ASP A 219 6.71 -9.92 -4.94
C ASP A 219 6.69 -8.64 -5.76
N LEU A 220 7.73 -7.79 -5.64
CA LEU A 220 7.94 -6.64 -6.51
C LEU A 220 8.20 -7.09 -7.96
N VAL A 221 9.05 -8.12 -8.14
CA VAL A 221 9.31 -8.73 -9.46
C VAL A 221 8.02 -9.27 -10.06
N LYS A 222 7.20 -9.99 -9.27
CA LYS A 222 5.91 -10.54 -9.72
C LYS A 222 4.95 -9.43 -10.18
N MET A 223 4.84 -8.34 -9.40
CA MET A 223 4.00 -7.19 -9.76
C MET A 223 4.49 -6.51 -11.04
N LYS A 224 5.80 -6.26 -11.15
CA LYS A 224 6.39 -5.71 -12.37
C LYS A 224 6.10 -6.60 -13.59
N SER A 225 6.32 -7.91 -13.44
CA SER A 225 6.06 -8.87 -14.51
C SER A 225 4.60 -8.90 -14.93
N TYR A 226 3.67 -8.72 -13.98
CA TYR A 226 2.24 -8.61 -14.27
C TYR A 226 1.94 -7.38 -15.15
N LEU A 227 2.45 -6.21 -14.76
CA LEU A 227 2.25 -4.97 -15.53
C LEU A 227 2.86 -5.08 -16.94
N SER A 228 4.07 -5.63 -17.05
CA SER A 228 4.71 -5.86 -18.35
C SER A 228 3.90 -6.82 -19.24
N ALA A 229 3.37 -7.89 -18.65
CA ALA A 229 2.55 -8.85 -19.41
C ALA A 229 1.21 -8.25 -19.88
N LEU A 230 0.63 -7.29 -19.13
CA LEU A 230 -0.54 -6.53 -19.60
C LEU A 230 -0.18 -5.71 -20.84
N VAL A 231 0.95 -4.98 -20.79
CA VAL A 231 1.42 -4.16 -21.92
C VAL A 231 1.70 -5.04 -23.14
N ASP A 232 2.47 -6.11 -22.98
CA ASP A 232 2.80 -7.05 -24.06
C ASP A 232 1.56 -7.64 -24.72
N HIS A 233 0.54 -8.02 -23.92
CA HIS A 233 -0.73 -8.57 -24.43
C HIS A 233 -1.49 -7.54 -25.27
N VAL A 234 -1.62 -6.31 -24.77
CA VAL A 234 -2.34 -5.23 -25.47
C VAL A 234 -1.61 -4.82 -26.74
N GLU A 235 -0.30 -4.59 -26.69
CA GLU A 235 0.50 -4.26 -27.88
C GLU A 235 0.41 -5.35 -28.96
N LYS A 236 0.47 -6.63 -28.55
CA LYS A 236 0.31 -7.74 -29.49
C LYS A 236 -1.04 -7.68 -30.17
N GLY A 237 -2.13 -7.46 -29.42
CA GLY A 237 -3.49 -7.34 -29.98
C GLY A 237 -3.61 -6.18 -30.97
N ILE A 238 -3.04 -5.03 -30.64
CA ILE A 238 -3.01 -3.85 -31.52
C ILE A 238 -2.24 -4.16 -32.82
N ARG A 239 -1.06 -4.79 -32.74
CA ARG A 239 -0.27 -5.21 -33.92
C ARG A 239 -1.06 -6.21 -34.82
N GLU A 240 -1.83 -7.10 -34.18
CA GLU A 240 -2.69 -8.07 -34.84
C GLU A 240 -4.00 -7.44 -35.36
N ARG A 241 -4.21 -6.14 -35.18
CA ARG A 241 -5.42 -5.38 -35.59
C ARG A 241 -6.72 -5.91 -34.95
N LYS A 242 -6.64 -6.47 -33.75
CA LYS A 242 -7.81 -6.87 -32.99
C LYS A 242 -8.58 -5.66 -32.47
N SER A 243 -9.87 -5.80 -32.30
CA SER A 243 -10.69 -4.78 -31.68
C SER A 243 -10.33 -4.63 -30.17
N ARG A 244 -10.65 -3.47 -29.58
CA ARG A 244 -10.50 -3.23 -28.15
C ARG A 244 -11.19 -4.33 -27.33
N GLU A 245 -12.39 -4.74 -27.72
CA GLU A 245 -13.16 -5.78 -27.06
C GLU A 245 -12.43 -7.13 -27.08
N GLU A 246 -11.90 -7.56 -28.21
CA GLU A 246 -11.14 -8.81 -28.34
C GLU A 246 -9.86 -8.78 -27.49
N ILE A 247 -9.19 -7.62 -27.40
CA ILE A 247 -7.96 -7.46 -26.60
C ILE A 247 -8.27 -7.50 -25.09
N THR A 248 -9.37 -6.85 -24.68
CA THR A 248 -9.64 -6.66 -23.24
C THR A 248 -10.52 -7.76 -22.63
N THR A 249 -11.04 -8.68 -23.42
CA THR A 249 -11.85 -9.82 -22.97
C THR A 249 -10.98 -11.07 -22.79
N LEU A 250 -10.00 -10.99 -21.87
CA LEU A 250 -9.16 -12.12 -21.49
C LEU A 250 -9.59 -12.62 -20.10
N MET A 251 -9.87 -13.93 -19.99
CA MET A 251 -10.31 -14.54 -18.75
C MET A 251 -9.17 -14.69 -17.73
N MET A 252 -7.95 -14.92 -18.21
CA MET A 252 -6.77 -15.15 -17.39
C MET A 252 -5.51 -14.76 -18.17
N LEU A 253 -4.59 -14.10 -17.52
CA LEU A 253 -3.27 -13.81 -18.06
C LEU A 253 -2.32 -14.96 -17.69
N PRO A 254 -1.71 -15.68 -18.65
CA PRO A 254 -0.84 -16.80 -18.37
C PRO A 254 0.30 -16.45 -17.41
N GLY A 255 0.53 -17.28 -16.39
CA GLY A 255 1.52 -17.07 -15.33
C GLY A 255 1.04 -16.22 -14.16
N PHE A 256 -0.24 -15.80 -14.16
CA PHE A 256 -0.87 -14.99 -13.10
C PHE A 256 -2.20 -15.60 -12.61
N GLU A 257 -2.26 -16.92 -12.60
CA GLU A 257 -3.43 -17.71 -12.21
C GLU A 257 -3.75 -17.56 -10.70
N ASP A 258 -2.78 -17.11 -9.92
CA ASP A 258 -2.87 -16.83 -8.48
C ASP A 258 -3.43 -15.42 -8.17
N TYR A 259 -3.72 -14.61 -9.19
CA TYR A 259 -4.32 -13.28 -8.99
C TYR A 259 -5.84 -13.39 -8.76
N VAL A 260 -6.34 -12.59 -7.82
CA VAL A 260 -7.77 -12.52 -7.49
C VAL A 260 -8.35 -11.13 -7.76
N SER A 261 -9.65 -11.08 -8.04
CA SER A 261 -10.41 -9.84 -8.21
C SER A 261 -11.16 -9.49 -6.93
N PHE A 262 -11.12 -8.23 -6.54
CA PHE A 262 -11.94 -7.68 -5.46
C PHE A 262 -13.04 -6.75 -5.98
N GLY A 263 -13.46 -6.94 -7.21
CA GLY A 263 -14.56 -6.22 -7.81
C GLY A 263 -14.24 -5.72 -9.23
N PRO A 264 -15.20 -5.09 -9.90
CA PRO A 264 -15.06 -4.74 -11.31
C PRO A 264 -13.87 -3.86 -11.64
N ARG A 265 -13.49 -2.93 -10.73
CA ARG A 265 -12.35 -2.00 -10.91
C ARG A 265 -11.00 -2.65 -10.59
N LEU A 266 -10.99 -3.74 -9.82
CA LEU A 266 -9.81 -4.55 -9.48
C LEU A 266 -9.91 -5.89 -10.21
N SER A 267 -9.87 -5.87 -11.55
CA SER A 267 -10.04 -7.03 -12.43
C SER A 267 -9.09 -6.97 -13.60
N LEU A 268 -8.79 -8.13 -14.18
CA LEU A 268 -7.96 -8.23 -15.38
C LEU A 268 -8.55 -7.40 -16.55
N THR A 269 -9.87 -7.49 -16.78
CA THR A 269 -10.55 -6.72 -17.83
C THR A 269 -10.36 -5.23 -17.64
N SER A 270 -10.55 -4.70 -16.42
CA SER A 270 -10.33 -3.28 -16.12
C SER A 270 -8.88 -2.87 -16.37
N ASN A 271 -7.91 -3.69 -15.97
CA ASN A 271 -6.49 -3.40 -16.19
C ASN A 271 -6.13 -3.39 -17.68
N LEU A 272 -6.62 -4.35 -18.46
CA LEU A 272 -6.40 -4.39 -19.91
C LEU A 272 -7.03 -3.18 -20.63
N GLN A 273 -8.23 -2.76 -20.20
CA GLN A 273 -8.88 -1.56 -20.74
C GLN A 273 -8.04 -0.30 -20.49
N VAL A 274 -7.52 -0.15 -19.27
CA VAL A 274 -6.68 1.01 -18.92
C VAL A 274 -5.39 1.01 -19.74
N VAL A 275 -4.72 -0.15 -19.87
CA VAL A 275 -3.50 -0.26 -20.69
C VAL A 275 -3.79 0.04 -22.16
N TYR A 276 -4.91 -0.48 -22.70
CA TYR A 276 -5.31 -0.18 -24.07
C TYR A 276 -5.51 1.32 -24.29
N ASP A 277 -6.24 1.97 -23.39
CA ASP A 277 -6.52 3.40 -23.47
C ASP A 277 -5.23 4.24 -23.29
N GLU A 278 -4.24 3.76 -22.51
CA GLU A 278 -2.93 4.42 -22.35
C GLU A 278 -2.09 4.31 -23.63
N LEU A 279 -2.07 3.15 -24.28
CA LEU A 279 -1.26 2.92 -25.47
C LEU A 279 -1.86 3.48 -26.77
N THR A 280 -3.13 3.88 -26.75
CA THR A 280 -3.84 4.42 -27.93
C THR A 280 -4.22 5.90 -27.80
N ALA A 281 -3.86 6.56 -26.67
CA ALA A 281 -4.05 8.00 -26.45
C ALA A 281 -2.96 8.83 -27.15
#